data_b5d85125cc89c888d65b366812f81410
#
_entry.id   b5d85125cc89c888d65b366812f81410
#
_cell.length_a   1.000
_cell.length_b   1.000
_cell.length_c   1.000
_cell.angle_alpha   90.00
_cell.angle_beta   90.00
_cell.angle_gamma   90.00
#
_symmetry.space_group_name_H-M   'P 1'
#
loop_
_entity.id
_entity.type
_entity.pdbx_description
1 polymer ?
#
loop_
_entity_poly.entity_id
_entity_poly.type
_entity_poly.pdbx_seq_one_letter_code
_entity_poly.pdbx_strand_id
1 'polypeptide(L)'
;MKPYQRQFIEFALNKQVLKFGEFTLKSGRKSPYFFNAGLFNTGRDLALLGRFYAEALVDSGIEFDLLFGPAYKGIPIATTTAVALAEHHDRDLPYCFNRKEAKDHGEGGNLVGSALQGRVMLVDDVITAGTAIRESMEIIQANGATLAGVLISLDRQERGRGEISAIQEVERDYGCKVISIITLKDLIAYLEEKPEMAEHLAAVRAYREAFGV
;
A
#
# COMPACT_ATOMS: atom_id res chain seq x y z
N MET A 1 11.65 -2.67 -14.07
CA MET A 1 11.54 -1.86 -12.83
C MET A 1 11.83 -0.40 -13.16
N LYS A 2 10.95 0.52 -12.72
CA LYS A 2 11.09 1.97 -12.94
C LYS A 2 12.07 2.58 -11.92
N PRO A 3 12.64 3.78 -12.21
CA PRO A 3 13.60 4.40 -11.29
C PRO A 3 13.06 4.61 -9.86
N TYR A 4 11.83 5.11 -9.70
CA TYR A 4 11.24 5.32 -8.38
C TYR A 4 11.02 4.02 -7.61
N GLN A 5 10.72 2.92 -8.29
CA GLN A 5 10.55 1.60 -7.66
C GLN A 5 11.88 1.11 -7.06
N ARG A 6 12.98 1.27 -7.80
CA ARG A 6 14.33 0.96 -7.31
C ARG A 6 14.68 1.81 -6.09
N GLN A 7 14.45 3.11 -6.18
CA GLN A 7 14.71 4.04 -5.07
C GLN A 7 13.87 3.70 -3.84
N PHE A 8 12.63 3.26 -4.03
CA PHE A 8 11.79 2.81 -2.93
C PHE A 8 12.33 1.54 -2.26
N ILE A 9 12.81 0.56 -3.02
CA ILE A 9 13.45 -0.65 -2.47
C ILE A 9 14.68 -0.26 -1.64
N GLU A 10 15.57 0.57 -2.18
CA GLU A 10 16.77 1.04 -1.48
C GLU A 10 16.43 1.83 -0.21
N PHE A 11 15.44 2.69 -0.28
CA PHE A 11 14.93 3.43 0.88
C PHE A 11 14.37 2.48 1.95
N ALA A 12 13.56 1.50 1.57
CA ALA A 12 12.98 0.52 2.48
C ALA A 12 14.05 -0.37 3.14
N LEU A 13 15.09 -0.76 2.40
CA LEU A 13 16.25 -1.50 2.93
C LEU A 13 17.05 -0.64 3.92
N ASN A 14 17.39 0.60 3.56
CA ASN A 14 18.14 1.52 4.42
C ASN A 14 17.42 1.80 5.75
N LYS A 15 16.10 1.86 5.73
CA LYS A 15 15.26 2.05 6.93
C LYS A 15 14.90 0.76 7.65
N GLN A 16 15.38 -0.36 7.16
CA GLN A 16 15.04 -1.69 7.68
C GLN A 16 13.52 -1.99 7.67
N VAL A 17 12.78 -1.28 6.87
CA VAL A 17 11.37 -1.55 6.56
C VAL A 17 11.24 -2.84 5.77
N LEU A 18 12.11 -3.02 4.77
CA LEU A 18 12.31 -4.26 4.04
C LEU A 18 13.57 -4.96 4.57
N LYS A 19 13.45 -6.24 4.91
CA LYS A 19 14.56 -7.09 5.38
C LYS A 19 14.50 -8.43 4.67
N PHE A 20 15.65 -8.97 4.33
CA PHE A 20 15.81 -10.36 3.89
C PHE A 20 16.31 -11.24 5.04
N GLY A 21 15.84 -12.48 5.10
CA GLY A 21 16.14 -13.43 6.17
C GLY A 21 15.00 -14.42 6.34
N GLU A 22 14.98 -15.16 7.44
CA GLU A 22 13.87 -16.06 7.76
C GLU A 22 12.90 -15.39 8.74
N PHE A 23 11.64 -15.24 8.32
CA PHE A 23 10.59 -14.60 9.11
C PHE A 23 9.33 -15.49 9.16
N THR A 24 8.71 -15.60 10.32
CA THR A 24 7.41 -16.27 10.45
C THR A 24 6.29 -15.23 10.35
N LEU A 25 5.45 -15.34 9.31
CA LEU A 25 4.30 -14.47 9.12
C LEU A 25 3.17 -14.84 10.08
N LYS A 26 2.18 -13.94 10.25
CA LYS A 26 0.99 -14.20 11.09
C LYS A 26 0.21 -15.45 10.67
N SER A 27 0.30 -15.84 9.41
CA SER A 27 -0.28 -17.08 8.88
C SER A 27 0.45 -18.35 9.32
N GLY A 28 1.61 -18.24 9.98
CA GLY A 28 2.53 -19.35 10.27
C GLY A 28 3.50 -19.68 9.14
N ARG A 29 3.34 -19.06 7.95
CA ARG A 29 4.20 -19.27 6.79
C ARG A 29 5.60 -18.71 7.03
N LYS A 30 6.63 -19.45 6.64
CA LYS A 30 8.02 -18.97 6.63
C LYS A 30 8.25 -18.12 5.37
N SER A 31 8.70 -16.89 5.55
CA SER A 31 8.98 -15.95 4.46
C SER A 31 10.45 -15.55 4.45
N PRO A 32 11.11 -15.49 3.27
CA PRO A 32 12.50 -15.06 3.14
C PRO A 32 12.68 -13.55 3.21
N TYR A 33 11.62 -12.79 3.39
CA TYR A 33 11.65 -11.35 3.56
C TYR A 33 10.49 -10.88 4.44
N PHE A 34 10.69 -9.70 5.03
CA PHE A 34 9.69 -9.04 5.88
C PHE A 34 9.59 -7.57 5.52
N PHE A 35 8.38 -7.04 5.50
CA PHE A 35 8.10 -5.63 5.23
C PHE A 35 7.27 -5.04 6.37
N ASN A 36 7.75 -3.95 6.97
CA ASN A 36 7.07 -3.23 8.04
C ASN A 36 7.10 -1.72 7.82
N ALA A 37 6.07 -1.19 7.18
CA ALA A 37 5.94 0.24 6.90
C ALA A 37 5.90 1.12 8.17
N GLY A 38 5.59 0.56 9.33
CA GLY A 38 5.63 1.28 10.60
C GLY A 38 7.00 1.81 11.02
N LEU A 39 8.07 1.37 10.35
CA LEU A 39 9.43 1.87 10.56
C LEU A 39 9.74 3.14 9.75
N PHE A 40 8.87 3.57 8.85
CA PHE A 40 8.89 4.92 8.30
C PHE A 40 8.32 5.89 9.35
N ASN A 41 9.12 6.34 10.28
CA ASN A 41 8.65 6.98 11.50
C ASN A 41 9.27 8.36 11.80
N THR A 42 9.92 8.96 10.81
CA THR A 42 10.40 10.36 10.88
C THR A 42 9.72 11.21 9.82
N GLY A 43 9.75 12.54 10.01
CA GLY A 43 9.19 13.46 9.02
C GLY A 43 9.82 13.32 7.63
N ARG A 44 11.14 13.06 7.56
CA ARG A 44 11.83 12.82 6.28
C ARG A 44 11.39 11.52 5.64
N ASP A 45 11.18 10.47 6.44
CA ASP A 45 10.69 9.19 5.92
C ASP A 45 9.28 9.33 5.35
N LEU A 46 8.39 10.05 6.05
CA LEU A 46 7.04 10.32 5.57
C LEU A 46 7.03 11.19 4.30
N ALA A 47 7.88 12.21 4.23
CA ALA A 47 8.00 13.03 3.03
C ALA A 47 8.43 12.20 1.80
N LEU A 48 9.42 11.31 1.96
CA LEU A 48 9.85 10.40 0.89
C LEU A 48 8.79 9.36 0.55
N LEU A 49 8.14 8.77 1.56
CA LEU A 49 7.06 7.81 1.36
C LEU A 49 5.93 8.42 0.54
N GLY A 50 5.48 9.64 0.89
CA GLY A 50 4.45 10.36 0.15
C GLY A 50 4.82 10.58 -1.32
N ARG A 51 6.10 10.90 -1.62
CA ARG A 51 6.58 11.02 -3.01
C ARG A 51 6.47 9.71 -3.77
N PHE A 52 6.87 8.59 -3.19
CA PHE A 52 6.77 7.28 -3.85
C PHE A 52 5.32 6.87 -4.11
N TYR A 53 4.40 7.16 -3.17
CA TYR A 53 2.96 6.95 -3.39
C TYR A 53 2.43 7.86 -4.51
N ALA A 54 2.80 9.15 -4.52
CA ALA A 54 2.40 10.08 -5.55
C ALA A 54 2.91 9.67 -6.94
N GLU A 55 4.17 9.26 -7.06
CA GLU A 55 4.74 8.72 -8.31
C GLU A 55 3.96 7.51 -8.82
N ALA A 56 3.65 6.56 -7.94
CA ALA A 56 2.89 5.37 -8.31
C ALA A 56 1.47 5.72 -8.78
N LEU A 57 0.80 6.69 -8.14
CA LEU A 57 -0.52 7.19 -8.54
C LEU A 57 -0.50 7.85 -9.91
N VAL A 58 0.44 8.76 -10.13
CA VAL A 58 0.59 9.45 -11.43
C VAL A 58 0.90 8.45 -12.54
N ASP A 59 1.80 7.51 -12.26
CA ASP A 59 2.21 6.47 -13.19
C ASP A 59 1.08 5.49 -13.56
N SER A 60 0.15 5.26 -12.64
CA SER A 60 -0.99 4.36 -12.86
C SER A 60 -2.00 4.88 -13.86
N GLY A 61 -2.09 6.19 -14.03
CA GLY A 61 -3.10 6.85 -14.86
C GLY A 61 -4.55 6.69 -14.35
N ILE A 62 -4.75 6.18 -13.14
CA ILE A 62 -6.09 6.05 -12.55
C ILE A 62 -6.60 7.44 -12.14
N GLU A 63 -7.78 7.78 -12.63
CA GLU A 63 -8.45 9.02 -12.27
C GLU A 63 -9.22 8.86 -10.96
N PHE A 64 -9.02 9.78 -10.04
CA PHE A 64 -9.68 9.83 -8.74
C PHE A 64 -9.86 11.27 -8.25
N ASP A 65 -10.78 11.48 -7.32
CA ASP A 65 -11.20 12.79 -6.85
C ASP A 65 -10.70 13.10 -5.44
N LEU A 66 -10.43 12.07 -4.62
CA LEU A 66 -9.88 12.22 -3.28
C LEU A 66 -9.11 10.97 -2.82
N LEU A 67 -8.26 11.16 -1.80
CA LEU A 67 -7.54 10.10 -1.13
C LEU A 67 -8.28 9.68 0.15
N PHE A 68 -8.37 8.38 0.41
CA PHE A 68 -8.87 7.83 1.66
C PHE A 68 -7.82 6.95 2.33
N GLY A 69 -7.47 7.28 3.58
CA GLY A 69 -6.53 6.52 4.39
C GLY A 69 -7.23 5.79 5.54
N PRO A 70 -7.39 4.46 5.51
CA PRO A 70 -8.01 3.73 6.60
C PRO A 70 -7.16 3.79 7.88
N ALA A 71 -7.81 3.98 9.02
CA ALA A 71 -7.14 4.01 10.31
C ALA A 71 -6.49 2.64 10.62
N TYR A 72 -5.21 2.61 11.09
CA TYR A 72 -4.46 3.81 11.46
C TYR A 72 -3.32 4.13 10.50
N LYS A 73 -2.70 3.15 9.85
CA LYS A 73 -1.51 3.34 8.99
C LYS A 73 -1.81 4.11 7.71
N GLY A 74 -3.01 3.96 7.17
CA GLY A 74 -3.46 4.70 6.00
C GLY A 74 -3.53 6.22 6.25
N ILE A 75 -3.71 6.67 7.48
CA ILE A 75 -3.82 8.09 7.81
C ILE A 75 -2.55 8.87 7.41
N PRO A 76 -1.36 8.57 7.95
CA PRO A 76 -0.15 9.27 7.55
C PRO A 76 0.18 9.07 6.07
N ILE A 77 -0.13 7.91 5.49
CA ILE A 77 0.09 7.65 4.06
C ILE A 77 -0.77 8.59 3.22
N ALA A 78 -2.08 8.67 3.47
CA ALA A 78 -2.97 9.56 2.72
C ALA A 78 -2.55 11.03 2.84
N THR A 79 -2.20 11.46 4.05
CA THR A 79 -1.76 12.84 4.32
C THR A 79 -0.49 13.19 3.56
N THR A 80 0.56 12.36 3.67
CA THR A 80 1.84 12.62 3.00
C THR A 80 1.74 12.48 1.49
N THR A 81 0.88 11.59 0.99
CA THR A 81 0.60 11.45 -0.45
C THR A 81 -0.11 12.69 -0.99
N ALA A 82 -1.10 13.23 -0.28
CA ALA A 82 -1.78 14.46 -0.68
C ALA A 82 -0.80 15.63 -0.78
N VAL A 83 0.07 15.79 0.23
CA VAL A 83 1.13 16.82 0.21
C VAL A 83 2.07 16.64 -0.98
N ALA A 84 2.53 15.41 -1.23
CA ALA A 84 3.46 15.13 -2.34
C ALA A 84 2.81 15.36 -3.72
N LEU A 85 1.52 15.03 -3.89
CA LEU A 85 0.79 15.32 -5.13
C LEU A 85 0.69 16.82 -5.40
N ALA A 86 0.42 17.62 -4.36
CA ALA A 86 0.36 19.08 -4.48
C ALA A 86 1.75 19.68 -4.77
N GLU A 87 2.78 19.27 -4.03
CA GLU A 87 4.12 19.88 -4.16
C GLU A 87 4.89 19.47 -5.41
N HIS A 88 4.69 18.23 -5.91
CA HIS A 88 5.54 17.67 -6.97
C HIS A 88 4.80 17.36 -8.27
N HIS A 89 3.46 17.36 -8.26
CA HIS A 89 2.65 16.97 -9.43
C HIS A 89 1.55 17.97 -9.77
N ASP A 90 1.51 19.14 -9.10
CA ASP A 90 0.49 20.19 -9.29
C ASP A 90 -0.95 19.65 -9.20
N ARG A 91 -1.16 18.71 -8.26
CA ARG A 91 -2.45 18.07 -8.01
C ARG A 91 -2.88 18.31 -6.57
N ASP A 92 -3.63 19.37 -6.35
CA ASP A 92 -4.24 19.70 -5.05
C ASP A 92 -5.54 18.90 -4.89
N LEU A 93 -5.46 17.77 -4.19
CA LEU A 93 -6.57 16.85 -4.00
C LEU A 93 -6.96 16.76 -2.52
N PRO A 94 -8.27 16.68 -2.23
CA PRO A 94 -8.74 16.46 -0.87
C PRO A 94 -8.36 15.07 -0.36
N TYR A 95 -8.28 14.94 0.97
CA TYR A 95 -8.11 13.65 1.62
C TYR A 95 -9.03 13.53 2.83
N CYS A 96 -9.34 12.30 3.20
CA CYS A 96 -10.02 11.98 4.43
C CYS A 96 -9.55 10.63 5.00
N PHE A 97 -9.93 10.39 6.23
CA PHE A 97 -9.67 9.12 6.92
C PHE A 97 -10.80 8.80 7.90
N ASN A 98 -10.90 7.55 8.31
CA ASN A 98 -11.89 7.15 9.32
C ASN A 98 -11.30 7.13 10.72
N ARG A 99 -12.16 7.29 11.70
CA ARG A 99 -11.90 6.92 13.10
C ARG A 99 -12.36 5.48 13.34
N LYS A 100 -11.70 4.75 14.24
CA LYS A 100 -12.17 3.44 14.69
C LYS A 100 -13.38 3.54 15.63
N GLU A 101 -13.48 4.67 16.33
CA GLU A 101 -14.58 4.96 17.27
C GLU A 101 -15.28 6.26 16.85
N ALA A 102 -16.60 6.21 16.77
CA ALA A 102 -17.42 7.39 16.50
C ALA A 102 -17.33 8.39 17.66
N LYS A 103 -17.28 9.69 17.36
CA LYS A 103 -17.40 10.76 18.35
C LYS A 103 -18.82 11.26 18.39
N ASP A 104 -19.36 11.40 19.62
CA ASP A 104 -20.70 11.94 19.86
C ASP A 104 -20.75 13.48 19.93
N HIS A 105 -19.57 14.14 19.94
CA HIS A 105 -19.45 15.59 20.12
C HIS A 105 -18.48 16.24 19.10
N GLY A 106 -18.74 17.49 18.75
CA GLY A 106 -17.95 18.29 17.80
C GLY A 106 -18.26 17.94 16.35
N GLU A 107 -17.25 17.78 15.52
CA GLU A 107 -17.39 17.19 14.18
C GLU A 107 -17.74 15.70 14.31
N GLY A 108 -18.98 15.40 14.62
CA GLY A 108 -19.47 14.03 14.85
C GLY A 108 -19.19 13.08 13.68
N GLY A 109 -19.36 11.78 13.94
CA GLY A 109 -19.20 10.73 12.91
C GLY A 109 -17.83 10.06 12.88
N ASN A 110 -17.65 9.21 11.87
CA ASN A 110 -16.48 8.35 11.73
C ASN A 110 -15.43 8.88 10.76
N LEU A 111 -15.69 10.00 10.07
CA LEU A 111 -14.80 10.57 9.06
C LEU A 111 -14.16 11.87 9.54
N VAL A 112 -12.94 12.10 9.12
CA VAL A 112 -12.17 13.33 9.36
C VAL A 112 -11.53 13.78 8.04
N GLY A 113 -11.51 15.08 7.81
CA GLY A 113 -11.01 15.67 6.57
C GLY A 113 -12.13 16.06 5.63
N SER A 114 -11.94 15.89 4.34
CA SER A 114 -12.93 16.24 3.33
C SER A 114 -14.12 15.29 3.33
N ALA A 115 -15.26 15.73 2.81
CA ALA A 115 -16.41 14.86 2.57
C ALA A 115 -16.03 13.72 1.63
N LEU A 116 -16.42 12.51 1.98
CA LEU A 116 -16.15 11.32 1.19
C LEU A 116 -17.18 11.22 0.05
N GLN A 117 -16.80 11.67 -1.13
CA GLN A 117 -17.66 11.72 -2.32
C GLN A 117 -16.83 11.55 -3.61
N GLY A 118 -17.50 11.17 -4.70
CA GLY A 118 -16.84 10.97 -5.99
C GLY A 118 -16.04 9.67 -6.07
N ARG A 119 -14.94 9.69 -6.83
CA ARG A 119 -14.06 8.54 -7.06
C ARG A 119 -12.94 8.53 -6.03
N VAL A 120 -12.93 7.53 -5.18
CA VAL A 120 -12.02 7.43 -4.03
C VAL A 120 -10.81 6.56 -4.38
N MET A 121 -9.61 7.08 -4.17
CA MET A 121 -8.39 6.29 -4.14
C MET A 121 -8.04 5.93 -2.69
N LEU A 122 -8.15 4.64 -2.36
CA LEU A 122 -7.77 4.13 -1.05
C LEU A 122 -6.27 3.89 -1.00
N VAL A 123 -5.60 4.36 0.03
CA VAL A 123 -4.15 4.16 0.23
C VAL A 123 -3.87 3.49 1.57
N ASP A 124 -3.08 2.41 1.55
CA ASP A 124 -2.68 1.67 2.75
C ASP A 124 -1.26 1.10 2.58
N ASP A 125 -0.71 0.46 3.61
CA ASP A 125 0.64 -0.09 3.55
C ASP A 125 0.71 -1.41 2.77
N VAL A 126 -0.05 -2.42 3.15
CA VAL A 126 -0.12 -3.75 2.51
C VAL A 126 -1.52 -4.34 2.65
N ILE A 127 -1.89 -5.25 1.74
CA ILE A 127 -3.10 -6.07 1.87
C ILE A 127 -2.68 -7.46 2.34
N THR A 128 -3.19 -7.88 3.50
CA THR A 128 -2.96 -9.23 4.05
C THR A 128 -4.19 -10.13 3.91
N ALA A 129 -5.28 -9.79 4.58
CA ALA A 129 -6.56 -10.53 4.53
C ALA A 129 -7.71 -9.69 3.96
N GLY A 130 -7.43 -8.49 3.44
CA GLY A 130 -8.42 -7.59 2.85
C GLY A 130 -9.45 -7.00 3.83
N THR A 131 -9.30 -7.22 5.16
CA THR A 131 -10.29 -6.74 6.15
C THR A 131 -10.40 -5.22 6.15
N ALA A 132 -9.27 -4.51 6.16
CA ALA A 132 -9.27 -3.05 6.13
C ALA A 132 -9.92 -2.50 4.85
N ILE A 133 -9.73 -3.18 3.72
CA ILE A 133 -10.37 -2.80 2.44
C ILE A 133 -11.89 -3.01 2.52
N ARG A 134 -12.36 -4.13 3.05
CA ARG A 134 -13.80 -4.41 3.21
C ARG A 134 -14.48 -3.38 4.12
N GLU A 135 -13.90 -3.09 5.29
CA GLU A 135 -14.38 -2.04 6.19
C GLU A 135 -14.43 -0.66 5.50
N SER A 136 -13.40 -0.34 4.73
CA SER A 136 -13.32 0.91 3.97
C SER A 136 -14.38 0.98 2.87
N MET A 137 -14.66 -0.14 2.20
CA MET A 137 -15.71 -0.22 1.18
C MET A 137 -17.09 0.05 1.75
N GLU A 138 -17.39 -0.49 2.93
CA GLU A 138 -18.67 -0.20 3.63
C GLU A 138 -18.80 1.31 3.90
N ILE A 139 -17.72 1.96 4.36
CA ILE A 139 -17.69 3.41 4.61
C ILE A 139 -17.88 4.20 3.30
N ILE A 140 -17.16 3.84 2.23
CA ILE A 140 -17.23 4.50 0.93
C ILE A 140 -18.64 4.42 0.35
N GLN A 141 -19.23 3.22 0.35
CA GLN A 141 -20.58 2.99 -0.16
C GLN A 141 -21.66 3.68 0.68
N ALA A 142 -21.53 3.67 2.01
CA ALA A 142 -22.46 4.35 2.91
C ALA A 142 -22.51 5.88 2.67
N ASN A 143 -21.44 6.46 2.13
CA ASN A 143 -21.37 7.87 1.76
C ASN A 143 -21.74 8.16 0.28
N GLY A 144 -22.16 7.15 -0.48
CA GLY A 144 -22.52 7.30 -1.88
C GLY A 144 -21.33 7.55 -2.82
N ALA A 145 -20.11 7.32 -2.35
CA ALA A 145 -18.89 7.40 -3.15
C ALA A 145 -18.56 6.07 -3.85
N THR A 146 -17.64 6.11 -4.79
CA THR A 146 -17.19 4.93 -5.55
C THR A 146 -15.69 4.72 -5.38
N LEU A 147 -15.24 3.46 -5.33
CA LEU A 147 -13.82 3.14 -5.27
C LEU A 147 -13.20 3.23 -6.66
N ALA A 148 -12.22 4.12 -6.87
CA ALA A 148 -11.44 4.23 -8.10
C ALA A 148 -10.33 3.19 -8.16
N GLY A 149 -9.71 2.91 -7.04
CA GLY A 149 -8.63 1.94 -6.92
C GLY A 149 -8.05 1.91 -5.51
N VAL A 150 -7.08 1.02 -5.33
CA VAL A 150 -6.32 0.87 -4.09
C VAL A 150 -4.84 0.97 -4.43
N LEU A 151 -4.07 1.74 -3.63
CA LEU A 151 -2.61 1.78 -3.73
C LEU A 151 -1.98 1.32 -2.42
N ILE A 152 -1.02 0.41 -2.54
CA ILE A 152 -0.24 -0.12 -1.42
C ILE A 152 1.26 -0.01 -1.68
N SER A 153 2.08 -0.21 -0.65
CA SER A 153 3.53 -0.20 -0.79
C SER A 153 4.06 -1.41 -1.56
N LEU A 154 3.62 -2.60 -1.19
CA LEU A 154 4.17 -3.86 -1.68
C LEU A 154 3.07 -4.87 -1.98
N ASP A 155 3.02 -5.33 -3.22
CA ASP A 155 2.30 -6.54 -3.62
C ASP A 155 3.24 -7.76 -3.50
N ARG A 156 2.92 -8.65 -2.57
CA ARG A 156 3.71 -9.86 -2.32
C ARG A 156 3.48 -10.94 -3.39
N GLN A 157 2.47 -10.79 -4.25
CA GLN A 157 2.12 -11.72 -5.32
C GLN A 157 2.04 -13.17 -4.82
N GLU A 158 1.43 -13.37 -3.65
CA GLU A 158 1.34 -14.67 -3.01
C GLU A 158 -0.11 -15.07 -2.74
N ARG A 159 -0.38 -16.37 -2.82
CA ARG A 159 -1.69 -16.93 -2.50
C ARG A 159 -2.09 -16.59 -1.07
N GLY A 160 -3.36 -16.25 -0.91
CA GLY A 160 -4.00 -16.10 0.38
C GLY A 160 -4.30 -17.45 1.05
N ARG A 161 -5.50 -17.61 1.56
CA ARG A 161 -5.99 -18.90 2.09
C ARG A 161 -6.45 -19.85 0.99
N GLY A 162 -6.81 -19.31 -0.19
CA GLY A 162 -7.21 -20.04 -1.38
C GLY A 162 -6.11 -20.07 -2.44
N GLU A 163 -6.52 -20.17 -3.70
CA GLU A 163 -5.63 -20.26 -4.86
C GLU A 163 -5.18 -18.89 -5.38
N ILE A 164 -5.94 -17.83 -5.06
CA ILE A 164 -5.66 -16.46 -5.49
C ILE A 164 -5.10 -15.61 -4.34
N SER A 165 -4.50 -14.47 -4.67
CA SER A 165 -4.01 -13.53 -3.69
C SER A 165 -5.14 -12.71 -3.07
N ALA A 166 -4.89 -12.11 -1.90
CA ALA A 166 -5.82 -11.16 -1.29
C ALA A 166 -6.09 -9.94 -2.18
N ILE A 167 -5.11 -9.53 -3.00
CA ILE A 167 -5.26 -8.47 -4.00
C ILE A 167 -6.23 -8.89 -5.09
N GLN A 168 -6.05 -10.09 -5.66
CA GLN A 168 -6.94 -10.63 -6.68
C GLN A 168 -8.38 -10.81 -6.16
N GLU A 169 -8.55 -11.17 -4.88
CA GLU A 169 -9.87 -11.18 -4.23
C GLU A 169 -10.50 -9.79 -4.21
N VAL A 170 -9.74 -8.77 -3.79
CA VAL A 170 -10.22 -7.37 -3.75
C VAL A 170 -10.59 -6.88 -5.16
N GLU A 171 -9.77 -7.13 -6.15
CA GLU A 171 -10.03 -6.73 -7.54
C GLU A 171 -11.29 -7.40 -8.10
N ARG A 172 -11.46 -8.70 -7.86
CA ARG A 172 -12.64 -9.46 -8.26
C ARG A 172 -13.91 -8.97 -7.56
N ASP A 173 -13.85 -8.78 -6.24
CA ASP A 173 -15.03 -8.50 -5.42
C ASP A 173 -15.53 -7.07 -5.58
N TYR A 174 -14.64 -6.11 -5.88
CA TYR A 174 -14.96 -4.69 -5.98
C TYR A 174 -14.81 -4.11 -7.40
N GLY A 175 -14.31 -4.87 -8.36
CA GLY A 175 -14.16 -4.41 -9.75
C GLY A 175 -13.19 -3.24 -9.91
N CYS A 176 -12.25 -3.06 -8.97
CA CYS A 176 -11.26 -2.00 -8.99
C CYS A 176 -9.86 -2.55 -9.27
N LYS A 177 -8.92 -1.68 -9.60
CA LYS A 177 -7.50 -2.04 -9.67
C LYS A 177 -6.81 -1.82 -8.33
N VAL A 178 -5.98 -2.78 -7.95
CA VAL A 178 -5.01 -2.62 -6.87
C VAL A 178 -3.63 -2.42 -7.49
N ILE A 179 -3.03 -1.27 -7.23
CA ILE A 179 -1.68 -0.94 -7.65
C ILE A 179 -0.74 -0.94 -6.44
N SER A 180 0.54 -1.17 -6.68
CA SER A 180 1.57 -1.12 -5.65
C SER A 180 2.77 -0.31 -6.12
N ILE A 181 3.53 0.25 -5.17
CA ILE A 181 4.79 0.91 -5.51
C ILE A 181 5.74 -0.13 -6.08
N ILE A 182 5.87 -1.28 -5.40
CA ILE A 182 6.69 -2.41 -5.83
C ILE A 182 5.93 -3.74 -5.69
N THR A 183 6.39 -4.73 -6.44
CA THR A 183 5.89 -6.11 -6.39
C THR A 183 7.00 -7.06 -5.98
N LEU A 184 6.67 -8.32 -5.65
CA LEU A 184 7.66 -9.39 -5.46
C LEU A 184 8.53 -9.57 -6.71
N LYS A 185 7.96 -9.41 -7.91
CA LYS A 185 8.72 -9.45 -9.16
C LYS A 185 9.79 -8.35 -9.22
N ASP A 186 9.50 -7.14 -8.74
CA ASP A 186 10.48 -6.05 -8.69
C ASP A 186 11.58 -6.34 -7.66
N LEU A 187 11.25 -6.96 -6.52
CA LEU A 187 12.26 -7.40 -5.54
C LEU A 187 13.20 -8.44 -6.13
N ILE A 188 12.69 -9.41 -6.86
CA ILE A 188 13.51 -10.42 -7.55
C ILE A 188 14.43 -9.73 -8.57
N ALA A 189 13.90 -8.84 -9.41
CA ALA A 189 14.70 -8.10 -10.40
C ALA A 189 15.79 -7.24 -9.73
N TYR A 190 15.51 -6.64 -8.58
CA TYR A 190 16.50 -5.90 -7.81
C TYR A 190 17.61 -6.82 -7.29
N LEU A 191 17.26 -7.99 -6.73
CA LEU A 191 18.22 -8.96 -6.20
C LEU A 191 19.10 -9.59 -7.30
N GLU A 192 18.56 -9.76 -8.51
CA GLU A 192 19.32 -10.27 -9.67
C GLU A 192 20.52 -9.39 -10.06
N GLU A 193 20.43 -8.10 -9.77
CA GLU A 193 21.50 -7.13 -10.02
C GLU A 193 22.53 -7.05 -8.88
N LYS A 194 22.35 -7.83 -7.80
CA LYS A 194 23.15 -7.80 -6.57
C LYS A 194 23.80 -9.16 -6.28
N PRO A 195 24.96 -9.46 -6.88
CA PRO A 195 25.63 -10.75 -6.68
C PRO A 195 25.89 -11.08 -5.20
N GLU A 196 26.14 -10.08 -4.37
CA GLU A 196 26.31 -10.21 -2.92
C GLU A 196 25.06 -10.68 -2.18
N MET A 197 23.90 -10.63 -2.83
CA MET A 197 22.60 -11.05 -2.27
C MET A 197 22.07 -12.35 -2.90
N ALA A 198 22.92 -13.15 -3.53
CA ALA A 198 22.53 -14.37 -4.26
C ALA A 198 21.77 -15.40 -3.41
N GLU A 199 22.11 -15.54 -2.12
CA GLU A 199 21.38 -16.42 -1.19
C GLU A 199 19.95 -15.93 -0.95
N HIS A 200 19.77 -14.61 -0.78
CA HIS A 200 18.43 -14.02 -0.65
C HIS A 200 17.62 -14.19 -1.92
N LEU A 201 18.23 -14.01 -3.09
CA LEU A 201 17.58 -14.22 -4.38
C LEU A 201 17.07 -15.67 -4.50
N ALA A 202 17.91 -16.65 -4.17
CA ALA A 202 17.54 -18.06 -4.23
C ALA A 202 16.35 -18.37 -3.30
N ALA A 203 16.38 -17.86 -2.07
CA ALA A 203 15.30 -18.04 -1.10
C ALA A 203 13.98 -17.38 -1.55
N VAL A 204 14.04 -16.16 -2.11
CA VAL A 204 12.86 -15.44 -2.61
C VAL A 204 12.26 -16.14 -3.84
N ARG A 205 13.07 -16.66 -4.74
CA ARG A 205 12.61 -17.45 -5.89
C ARG A 205 11.91 -18.73 -5.45
N ALA A 206 12.52 -19.51 -4.55
CA ALA A 206 11.92 -20.71 -3.99
C ALA A 206 10.57 -20.42 -3.29
N TYR A 207 10.50 -19.32 -2.56
CA TYR A 207 9.26 -18.85 -1.94
C TYR A 207 8.18 -18.52 -2.98
N ARG A 208 8.54 -17.83 -4.06
CA ARG A 208 7.63 -17.51 -5.16
C ARG A 208 7.12 -18.78 -5.86
N GLU A 209 7.97 -19.77 -6.10
CA GLU A 209 7.56 -21.06 -6.68
C GLU A 209 6.56 -21.79 -5.80
N ALA A 210 6.75 -21.75 -4.47
CA ALA A 210 5.89 -22.44 -3.52
C ALA A 210 4.55 -21.73 -3.29
N PHE A 211 4.53 -20.40 -3.27
CA PHE A 211 3.39 -19.61 -2.80
C PHE A 211 2.91 -18.53 -3.77
N GLY A 212 3.58 -18.29 -4.88
CA GLY A 212 3.23 -17.27 -5.85
C GLY A 212 1.90 -17.51 -6.58
N VAL A 213 1.32 -16.43 -7.09
CA VAL A 213 0.16 -16.38 -8.00
C VAL A 213 0.58 -15.84 -9.35
#